data_126450836cf43c9871019bbf4c867f7b
#
_entry.id   126450836cf43c9871019bbf4c867f7b
#
_cell.length_a   1.000
_cell.length_b   1.000
_cell.length_c   1.000
_cell.angle_alpha   90.00
_cell.angle_beta   90.00
_cell.angle_gamma   90.00
#
_symmetry.space_group_name_H-M   'P 1'
#
loop_
_entity.id
_entity.type
_entity.pdbx_description
1 polymer ?
#
loop_
_entity_poly.entity_id
_entity_poly.type
_entity_poly.pdbx_seq_one_letter_code
_entity_poly.pdbx_strand_id
1 'polypeptide(L)'
;MNITIKNVSSPEDIALIADLGREIWHEHYDSLIGPDQVDYMLEHFQSVPAITDQIAHGTVYLLAFWDGKPAGYCAFKPEEAKMFLSKIYVRGAFRKRGIASALFDQVQKASSVKSCIYLTVNKYNSGSIEVYKKLGFTIAKEAVTDIGGGYVMDDYIMEKVL
;
A
#
# COMPACT_ATOMS: atom_id res chain seq x y z
N MET A 1 -8.99 -22.23 -3.90
CA MET A 1 -7.95 -21.46 -3.26
C MET A 1 -7.13 -20.65 -4.24
N ASN A 2 -7.81 -19.90 -5.05
CA ASN A 2 -7.14 -19.13 -6.07
C ASN A 2 -6.94 -17.69 -5.66
N ILE A 3 -5.67 -17.29 -5.60
CA ILE A 3 -5.30 -15.88 -5.58
C ILE A 3 -5.08 -15.48 -7.03
N THR A 4 -5.82 -14.49 -7.51
CA THR A 4 -5.58 -13.88 -8.81
C THR A 4 -5.21 -12.42 -8.62
N ILE A 5 -4.28 -11.92 -9.44
CA ILE A 5 -3.79 -10.55 -9.35
C ILE A 5 -3.95 -9.91 -10.72
N LYS A 6 -4.50 -8.71 -10.72
CA LYS A 6 -4.82 -7.96 -11.92
C LYS A 6 -4.20 -6.57 -11.87
N ASN A 7 -3.62 -6.11 -12.98
CA ASN A 7 -3.21 -4.72 -13.14
C ASN A 7 -4.46 -3.84 -13.23
N VAL A 8 -4.46 -2.75 -12.47
CA VAL A 8 -5.56 -1.80 -12.44
C VAL A 8 -5.38 -0.78 -13.55
N SER A 9 -6.34 -0.72 -14.47
CA SER A 9 -6.30 0.24 -15.58
C SER A 9 -7.68 0.80 -15.91
N SER A 10 -8.76 0.09 -15.62
CA SER A 10 -10.12 0.52 -15.94
C SER A 10 -10.72 1.38 -14.83
N PRO A 11 -11.71 2.26 -15.15
CA PRO A 11 -12.43 3.00 -14.12
C PRO A 11 -13.10 2.10 -13.07
N GLU A 12 -13.58 0.93 -13.47
CA GLU A 12 -14.21 -0.03 -12.56
C GLU A 12 -13.19 -0.57 -11.54
N ASP A 13 -11.97 -0.90 -11.98
CA ASP A 13 -10.90 -1.36 -11.11
C ASP A 13 -10.48 -0.26 -10.13
N ILE A 14 -10.38 0.98 -10.61
CA ILE A 14 -10.02 2.12 -9.75
C ILE A 14 -11.08 2.33 -8.67
N ALA A 15 -12.36 2.21 -9.02
CA ALA A 15 -13.45 2.32 -8.06
C ALA A 15 -13.38 1.22 -6.99
N LEU A 16 -13.02 -0.01 -7.38
CA LEU A 16 -12.80 -1.10 -6.43
C LEU A 16 -11.65 -0.79 -5.46
N ILE A 17 -10.55 -0.26 -5.96
CA ILE A 17 -9.42 0.15 -5.10
C ILE A 17 -9.87 1.22 -4.10
N ALA A 18 -10.61 2.22 -4.54
CA ALA A 18 -11.09 3.29 -3.66
C ALA A 18 -12.01 2.73 -2.56
N ASP A 19 -12.90 1.81 -2.90
CA ASP A 19 -13.79 1.17 -1.93
C ASP A 19 -13.01 0.30 -0.92
N LEU A 20 -12.07 -0.50 -1.40
CA LEU A 20 -11.20 -1.30 -0.54
C LEU A 20 -10.37 -0.42 0.38
N GLY A 21 -9.84 0.67 -0.15
CA GLY A 21 -9.05 1.62 0.63
C GLY A 21 -9.84 2.21 1.78
N ARG A 22 -11.08 2.62 1.53
CA ARG A 22 -11.96 3.17 2.57
C ARG A 22 -12.18 2.16 3.69
N GLU A 23 -12.53 0.93 3.36
CA GLU A 23 -12.74 -0.13 4.35
C GLU A 23 -11.47 -0.43 5.14
N ILE A 24 -10.36 -0.67 4.45
CA ILE A 24 -9.11 -1.13 5.04
C ILE A 24 -8.44 -0.03 5.88
N TRP A 25 -8.42 1.19 5.38
CA TRP A 25 -7.73 2.29 6.07
C TRP A 25 -8.44 2.66 7.37
N HIS A 26 -9.77 2.69 7.39
CA HIS A 26 -10.51 2.91 8.65
C HIS A 26 -10.28 1.75 9.63
N GLU A 27 -10.30 0.52 9.16
CA GLU A 27 -10.04 -0.64 9.99
C GLU A 27 -8.64 -0.60 10.62
N HIS A 28 -7.62 -0.19 9.86
CA HIS A 28 -6.24 -0.17 10.32
C HIS A 28 -5.88 1.07 11.14
N TYR A 29 -6.36 2.23 10.76
CA TYR A 29 -5.79 3.50 11.20
C TYR A 29 -6.68 4.35 12.10
N ASP A 30 -7.97 4.09 12.20
CA ASP A 30 -8.87 4.92 13.04
C ASP A 30 -8.38 5.00 14.49
N SER A 31 -7.92 3.89 15.04
CA SER A 31 -7.41 3.85 16.41
C SER A 31 -6.03 4.44 16.57
N LEU A 32 -5.26 4.60 15.48
CA LEU A 32 -3.89 5.11 15.50
C LEU A 32 -3.81 6.62 15.29
N ILE A 33 -4.60 7.14 14.36
CA ILE A 33 -4.51 8.55 13.93
C ILE A 33 -5.86 9.26 13.90
N GLY A 34 -6.95 8.55 14.21
CA GLY A 34 -8.31 9.09 14.23
C GLY A 34 -9.02 9.04 12.87
N PRO A 35 -10.36 8.87 12.89
CA PRO A 35 -11.12 8.73 11.65
C PRO A 35 -11.10 9.98 10.76
N ASP A 36 -10.98 11.19 11.35
CA ASP A 36 -10.95 12.42 10.56
C ASP A 36 -9.67 12.53 9.71
N GLN A 37 -8.52 12.14 10.27
CA GLN A 37 -7.28 12.11 9.51
C GLN A 37 -7.32 11.03 8.44
N VAL A 38 -7.92 9.88 8.73
CA VAL A 38 -8.10 8.81 7.74
C VAL A 38 -8.96 9.30 6.59
N ASP A 39 -10.09 9.96 6.86
CA ASP A 39 -10.95 10.53 5.81
C ASP A 39 -10.19 11.55 4.94
N TYR A 40 -9.39 12.41 5.57
CA TYR A 40 -8.55 13.37 4.84
C TYR A 40 -7.57 12.65 3.90
N MET A 41 -6.90 11.63 4.40
CA MET A 41 -5.92 10.85 3.62
C MET A 41 -6.59 10.10 2.48
N LEU A 42 -7.76 9.50 2.72
CA LEU A 42 -8.52 8.80 1.68
C LEU A 42 -8.92 9.75 0.55
N GLU A 43 -9.42 10.94 0.88
CA GLU A 43 -9.81 11.93 -0.11
C GLU A 43 -8.62 12.37 -0.97
N HIS A 44 -7.46 12.62 -0.34
CA HIS A 44 -6.31 13.19 -1.02
C HIS A 44 -5.43 12.14 -1.72
N PHE A 45 -5.42 10.91 -1.24
CA PHE A 45 -4.49 9.89 -1.72
C PHE A 45 -5.16 8.62 -2.27
N GLN A 46 -6.40 8.34 -1.94
CA GLN A 46 -7.09 7.09 -2.29
C GLN A 46 -8.51 7.30 -2.82
N SER A 47 -8.83 8.48 -3.26
CA SER A 47 -10.06 8.73 -4.02
C SER A 47 -9.87 8.31 -5.49
N VAL A 48 -10.96 8.13 -6.22
CA VAL A 48 -10.87 7.81 -7.66
C VAL A 48 -10.02 8.83 -8.42
N PRO A 49 -10.21 10.15 -8.24
CA PRO A 49 -9.32 11.13 -8.91
C PRO A 49 -7.87 11.00 -8.51
N ALA A 50 -7.58 10.78 -7.22
CA ALA A 50 -6.21 10.67 -6.75
C ALA A 50 -5.51 9.43 -7.32
N ILE A 51 -6.18 8.29 -7.33
CA ILE A 51 -5.64 7.05 -7.89
C ILE A 51 -5.40 7.20 -9.40
N THR A 52 -6.35 7.79 -10.11
CA THR A 52 -6.23 8.04 -11.54
C THR A 52 -5.00 8.90 -11.85
N ASP A 53 -4.80 9.97 -11.08
CA ASP A 53 -3.64 10.84 -11.24
C ASP A 53 -2.32 10.11 -10.95
N GLN A 54 -2.27 9.32 -9.89
CA GLN A 54 -1.09 8.52 -9.54
C GLN A 54 -0.72 7.56 -10.67
N ILE A 55 -1.70 6.87 -11.26
CA ILE A 55 -1.46 5.97 -12.38
C ILE A 55 -0.92 6.73 -13.58
N ALA A 56 -1.48 7.90 -13.88
CA ALA A 56 -1.00 8.75 -14.97
C ALA A 56 0.45 9.19 -14.79
N HIS A 57 0.95 9.24 -13.54
CA HIS A 57 2.31 9.63 -13.20
C HIS A 57 3.23 8.45 -12.88
N GLY A 58 2.85 7.23 -13.25
CA GLY A 58 3.72 6.07 -13.20
C GLY A 58 3.51 5.10 -12.04
N THR A 59 2.57 5.35 -11.15
CA THR A 59 2.22 4.40 -10.09
C THR A 59 1.48 3.20 -10.69
N VAL A 60 1.88 2.00 -10.29
CA VAL A 60 1.22 0.76 -10.68
C VAL A 60 0.37 0.27 -9.50
N TYR A 61 -0.90 0.00 -9.77
CA TYR A 61 -1.81 -0.62 -8.82
C TYR A 61 -2.08 -2.06 -9.23
N LEU A 62 -2.02 -2.96 -8.26
CA LEU A 62 -2.41 -4.37 -8.44
C LEU A 62 -3.58 -4.68 -7.51
N LEU A 63 -4.58 -5.32 -8.05
CA LEU A 63 -5.78 -5.74 -7.31
C LEU A 63 -5.75 -7.25 -7.16
N ALA A 64 -5.85 -7.74 -5.93
CA ALA A 64 -5.85 -9.16 -5.60
C ALA A 64 -7.26 -9.65 -5.30
N PHE A 65 -7.57 -10.83 -5.83
CA PHE A 65 -8.84 -11.51 -5.60
C PHE A 65 -8.59 -12.85 -4.91
N TRP A 66 -9.48 -13.21 -4.01
CA TRP A 66 -9.53 -14.55 -3.41
C TRP A 66 -10.81 -15.23 -3.89
N ASP A 67 -10.67 -16.28 -4.69
CA ASP A 67 -11.80 -16.98 -5.30
C ASP A 67 -12.82 -16.02 -5.96
N GLY A 68 -12.31 -15.03 -6.70
CA GLY A 68 -13.12 -14.05 -7.41
C GLY A 68 -13.61 -12.87 -6.59
N LYS A 69 -13.31 -12.81 -5.29
CA LYS A 69 -13.72 -11.70 -4.42
C LYS A 69 -12.56 -10.73 -4.20
N PRO A 70 -12.79 -9.41 -4.32
CA PRO A 70 -11.74 -8.44 -4.00
C PRO A 70 -11.23 -8.63 -2.58
N ALA A 71 -9.93 -8.84 -2.44
CA ALA A 71 -9.34 -9.21 -1.15
C ALA A 71 -8.26 -8.25 -0.67
N GLY A 72 -7.61 -7.53 -1.58
CA GLY A 72 -6.55 -6.61 -1.22
C GLY A 72 -5.94 -5.95 -2.44
N TYR A 73 -4.98 -5.07 -2.20
CA TYR A 73 -4.30 -4.37 -3.29
C TYR A 73 -2.93 -3.88 -2.84
N CYS A 74 -2.10 -3.55 -3.81
CA CYS A 74 -0.87 -2.83 -3.56
C CYS A 74 -0.66 -1.74 -4.61
N ALA A 75 0.22 -0.81 -4.29
CA ALA A 75 0.65 0.21 -5.22
C ALA A 75 2.16 0.39 -5.09
N PHE A 76 2.83 0.51 -6.23
CA PHE A 76 4.26 0.75 -6.25
C PHE A 76 4.61 1.65 -7.42
N LYS A 77 5.71 2.38 -7.26
CA LYS A 77 6.19 3.31 -8.29
C LYS A 77 7.67 3.08 -8.54
N PRO A 78 8.06 2.67 -9.76
CA PRO A 78 9.46 2.59 -10.12
C PRO A 78 10.10 3.98 -10.12
N GLU A 79 11.21 4.10 -9.41
CA GLU A 79 12.09 5.27 -9.46
C GLU A 79 13.37 4.88 -10.20
N GLU A 80 14.30 5.81 -10.38
CA GLU A 80 15.49 5.53 -11.19
C GLU A 80 16.28 4.32 -10.67
N ALA A 81 16.70 4.33 -9.41
CA ALA A 81 17.50 3.25 -8.83
C ALA A 81 16.73 2.37 -7.84
N LYS A 82 15.59 2.85 -7.36
CA LYS A 82 14.82 2.21 -6.29
C LYS A 82 13.38 1.95 -6.71
N MET A 83 12.74 1.02 -6.01
CA MET A 83 11.31 0.79 -6.13
C MET A 83 10.62 1.34 -4.89
N PHE A 84 9.64 2.22 -5.06
CA PHE A 84 8.81 2.69 -3.96
C PHE A 84 7.57 1.80 -3.83
N LEU A 85 7.47 1.07 -2.71
CA LEU A 85 6.26 0.34 -2.35
C LEU A 85 5.37 1.31 -1.57
N SER A 86 4.40 1.91 -2.26
CA SER A 86 3.54 2.92 -1.67
C SER A 86 2.61 2.33 -0.61
N LYS A 87 2.00 1.18 -0.93
CA LYS A 87 1.07 0.53 -0.01
C LYS A 87 0.86 -0.94 -0.39
N ILE A 88 0.54 -1.75 0.61
CA ILE A 88 0.13 -3.13 0.44
C ILE A 88 -0.86 -3.45 1.56
N TYR A 89 -2.09 -3.79 1.17
CA TYR A 89 -3.19 -3.99 2.12
C TYR A 89 -4.03 -5.20 1.76
N VAL A 90 -4.49 -5.89 2.80
CA VAL A 90 -5.39 -7.04 2.69
C VAL A 90 -6.57 -6.83 3.61
N ARG A 91 -7.80 -7.07 3.10
CA ARG A 91 -9.02 -7.00 3.91
C ARG A 91 -8.92 -7.96 5.09
N GLY A 92 -9.45 -7.55 6.25
CA GLY A 92 -9.39 -8.35 7.47
C GLY A 92 -9.90 -9.78 7.30
N ALA A 93 -11.00 -9.96 6.54
CA ALA A 93 -11.59 -11.26 6.28
C ALA A 93 -10.69 -12.21 5.46
N PHE A 94 -9.69 -11.69 4.77
CA PHE A 94 -8.83 -12.46 3.86
C PHE A 94 -7.37 -12.54 4.32
N ARG A 95 -7.07 -12.12 5.54
CA ARG A 95 -5.70 -12.19 6.09
C ARG A 95 -5.24 -13.62 6.34
N LYS A 96 -3.92 -13.80 6.45
CA LYS A 96 -3.27 -15.10 6.71
C LYS A 96 -3.54 -16.15 5.63
N ARG A 97 -3.72 -15.69 4.38
CA ARG A 97 -3.95 -16.56 3.22
C ARG A 97 -2.87 -16.39 2.15
N GLY A 98 -1.78 -15.66 2.45
CA GLY A 98 -0.69 -15.46 1.52
C GLY A 98 -0.93 -14.37 0.48
N ILE A 99 -1.97 -13.55 0.60
CA ILE A 99 -2.28 -12.52 -0.39
C ILE A 99 -1.23 -11.41 -0.41
N ALA A 100 -0.80 -10.92 0.77
CA ALA A 100 0.25 -9.92 0.85
C ALA A 100 1.55 -10.43 0.24
N SER A 101 1.92 -11.67 0.51
CA SER A 101 3.11 -12.29 -0.08
C SER A 101 3.01 -12.40 -1.59
N ALA A 102 1.84 -12.78 -2.11
CA ALA A 102 1.62 -12.88 -3.54
C ALA A 102 1.72 -11.52 -4.24
N LEU A 103 1.15 -10.47 -3.63
CA LEU A 103 1.29 -9.10 -4.12
C LEU A 103 2.75 -8.66 -4.09
N PHE A 104 3.45 -8.91 -2.98
CA PHE A 104 4.84 -8.53 -2.83
C PHE A 104 5.76 -9.24 -3.83
N ASP A 105 5.48 -10.51 -4.14
CA ASP A 105 6.22 -11.23 -5.19
C ASP A 105 6.15 -10.50 -6.53
N GLN A 106 4.99 -9.92 -6.88
CA GLN A 106 4.86 -9.14 -8.11
C GLN A 106 5.70 -7.86 -8.05
N VAL A 107 5.75 -7.20 -6.88
CA VAL A 107 6.60 -6.02 -6.68
C VAL A 107 8.07 -6.39 -6.84
N GLN A 108 8.51 -7.49 -6.26
CA GLN A 108 9.90 -7.97 -6.39
C GLN A 108 10.26 -8.27 -7.84
N LYS A 109 9.38 -8.92 -8.59
CA LYS A 109 9.59 -9.19 -10.02
C LYS A 109 9.74 -7.89 -10.82
N ALA A 110 8.91 -6.89 -10.52
CA ALA A 110 8.99 -5.58 -11.16
C ALA A 110 10.25 -4.80 -10.75
N SER A 111 10.91 -5.21 -9.67
CA SER A 111 12.09 -4.54 -9.11
C SER A 111 13.41 -5.19 -9.51
N SER A 112 13.42 -6.09 -10.49
CA SER A 112 14.58 -6.92 -10.83
C SER A 112 15.85 -6.11 -11.18
N VAL A 113 15.70 -4.88 -11.67
CA VAL A 113 16.82 -4.00 -12.02
C VAL A 113 17.04 -2.87 -11.00
N LYS A 114 16.36 -2.93 -9.85
CA LYS A 114 16.46 -1.91 -8.81
C LYS A 114 17.44 -2.34 -7.71
N SER A 115 18.02 -1.37 -7.00
CA SER A 115 18.95 -1.63 -5.90
C SER A 115 18.25 -1.98 -4.60
N CYS A 116 17.07 -1.41 -4.36
CA CYS A 116 16.28 -1.70 -3.18
C CYS A 116 14.80 -1.39 -3.39
N ILE A 117 13.96 -1.92 -2.51
CA ILE A 117 12.57 -1.54 -2.35
C ILE A 117 12.48 -0.78 -1.03
N TYR A 118 11.82 0.38 -1.01
CA TYR A 118 11.58 1.11 0.23
C TYR A 118 10.10 1.45 0.38
N LEU A 119 9.70 1.66 1.61
CA LEU A 119 8.33 2.03 1.98
C LEU A 119 8.33 2.96 3.17
N THR A 120 7.18 3.60 3.42
CA THR A 120 6.91 4.32 4.65
C THR A 120 5.80 3.60 5.41
N VAL A 121 5.89 3.57 6.73
CA VAL A 121 4.88 2.95 7.58
C VAL A 121 4.75 3.76 8.86
N ASN A 122 3.51 3.96 9.33
CA ASN A 122 3.28 4.67 10.59
C ASN A 122 4.01 3.96 11.73
N LYS A 123 4.71 4.72 12.57
CA LYS A 123 5.51 4.18 13.69
C LYS A 123 4.69 3.34 14.66
N TYR A 124 3.41 3.62 14.79
CA TYR A 124 2.53 2.95 15.74
C TYR A 124 1.83 1.74 15.12
N ASN A 125 2.04 1.48 13.83
CA ASN A 125 1.48 0.32 13.13
C ASN A 125 2.40 -0.89 13.31
N SER A 126 2.48 -1.42 14.53
CA SER A 126 3.39 -2.51 14.88
C SER A 126 3.12 -3.79 14.09
N GLY A 127 1.85 -4.06 13.78
CA GLY A 127 1.49 -5.24 13.00
C GLY A 127 2.06 -5.22 11.59
N SER A 128 1.93 -4.09 10.89
CA SER A 128 2.50 -3.94 9.55
C SER A 128 4.02 -3.94 9.58
N ILE A 129 4.63 -3.28 10.56
CA ILE A 129 6.10 -3.27 10.72
C ILE A 129 6.63 -4.70 10.84
N GLU A 130 5.99 -5.55 11.64
CA GLU A 130 6.40 -6.95 11.79
C GLU A 130 6.25 -7.73 10.48
N VAL A 131 5.17 -7.50 9.74
CA VAL A 131 4.98 -8.13 8.42
C VAL A 131 6.11 -7.72 7.47
N TYR A 132 6.44 -6.44 7.42
CA TYR A 132 7.53 -5.97 6.55
C TYR A 132 8.88 -6.54 6.96
N LYS A 133 9.17 -6.64 8.26
CA LYS A 133 10.39 -7.29 8.74
C LYS A 133 10.47 -8.75 8.27
N LYS A 134 9.36 -9.49 8.32
CA LYS A 134 9.31 -10.87 7.81
C LYS A 134 9.55 -10.94 6.31
N LEU A 135 9.17 -9.92 5.56
CA LEU A 135 9.43 -9.83 4.12
C LEU A 135 10.88 -9.40 3.81
N GLY A 136 11.67 -9.09 4.82
CA GLY A 136 13.08 -8.75 4.66
C GLY A 136 13.41 -7.27 4.74
N PHE A 137 12.46 -6.43 5.16
CA PHE A 137 12.69 -5.00 5.34
C PHE A 137 13.34 -4.70 6.69
N THR A 138 14.14 -3.64 6.72
CA THR A 138 14.71 -3.10 7.95
C THR A 138 14.38 -1.62 8.06
N ILE A 139 14.35 -1.10 9.29
CA ILE A 139 14.11 0.33 9.51
C ILE A 139 15.38 1.09 9.12
N ALA A 140 15.27 1.99 8.14
CA ALA A 140 16.40 2.80 7.67
C ALA A 140 16.45 4.16 8.39
N LYS A 141 15.30 4.81 8.56
CA LYS A 141 15.21 6.11 9.24
C LYS A 141 13.78 6.44 9.62
N GLU A 142 13.63 7.55 10.34
CA GLU A 142 12.33 8.11 10.71
C GLU A 142 12.06 9.36 9.88
N ALA A 143 10.77 9.64 9.63
CA ALA A 143 10.36 10.83 8.90
C ALA A 143 9.02 11.34 9.43
N VAL A 144 8.92 12.65 9.61
CA VAL A 144 7.66 13.32 9.92
C VAL A 144 7.32 14.20 8.72
N THR A 145 6.16 13.96 8.13
CA THR A 145 5.73 14.67 6.91
C THR A 145 4.42 15.41 7.18
N ASP A 146 4.40 16.70 6.89
CA ASP A 146 3.17 17.50 6.89
C ASP A 146 2.40 17.16 5.61
N ILE A 147 1.16 16.68 5.76
CA ILE A 147 0.31 16.30 4.62
C ILE A 147 -0.83 17.30 4.38
N GLY A 148 -0.80 18.46 5.06
CA GLY A 148 -1.82 19.50 4.94
C GLY A 148 -2.97 19.28 5.91
N GLY A 149 -3.91 20.23 5.95
CA GLY A 149 -5.07 20.15 6.82
C GLY A 149 -4.77 20.14 8.32
N GLY A 150 -3.54 20.47 8.73
CA GLY A 150 -3.08 20.36 10.11
C GLY A 150 -2.66 18.95 10.52
N TYR A 151 -2.56 18.04 9.57
CA TYR A 151 -2.20 16.63 9.82
C TYR A 151 -0.73 16.35 9.47
N VAL A 152 -0.16 15.38 10.19
CA VAL A 152 1.20 14.90 9.92
C VAL A 152 1.21 13.37 9.82
N MET A 153 2.18 12.85 9.08
CA MET A 153 2.50 11.42 9.06
C MET A 153 3.83 11.22 9.79
N ASP A 154 3.81 10.47 10.87
CA ASP A 154 4.99 10.13 11.68
C ASP A 154 5.37 8.70 11.37
N ASP A 155 6.35 8.53 10.48
CA ASP A 155 6.62 7.24 9.84
C ASP A 155 8.03 6.75 10.07
N TYR A 156 8.21 5.43 9.95
CA TYR A 156 9.49 4.82 9.62
C TYR A 156 9.62 4.69 8.11
N ILE A 157 10.83 4.89 7.61
CA ILE A 157 11.20 4.47 6.25
C ILE A 157 11.90 3.13 6.39
N MET A 158 11.36 2.11 5.72
CA MET A 158 11.91 0.76 5.72
C MET A 158 12.47 0.43 4.34
N GLU A 159 13.53 -0.36 4.31
CA GLU A 159 14.21 -0.75 3.06
C GLU A 159 14.47 -2.25 3.03
N LYS A 160 14.35 -2.81 1.82
CA LYS A 160 14.83 -4.16 1.50
C LYS A 160 15.86 -4.03 0.39
N VAL A 161 17.12 -4.35 0.69
CA VAL A 161 18.21 -4.37 -0.30
C VAL A 161 18.05 -5.59 -1.19
N LEU A 162 18.16 -5.40 -2.49
CA LEU A 162 17.99 -6.47 -3.49
C LEU A 162 19.31 -7.04 -3.98
#